data_787715a667cd5868d031cbd64f111778
#
_entry.id   787715a667cd5868d031cbd64f111778
#
_cell.length_a   1.000
_cell.length_b   1.000
_cell.length_c   1.000
_cell.angle_alpha   90.00
_cell.angle_beta   90.00
_cell.angle_gamma   90.00
#
_symmetry.space_group_name_H-M   'P 1'
#
loop_
_entity.id
_entity.type
_entity.pdbx_description
1 polymer ?
#
loop_
_entity_poly.entity_id
_entity_poly.type
_entity_poly.pdbx_seq_one_letter_code
_entity_poly.pdbx_strand_id
1 'polypeptide(L)'
;MFSFALALVRRILSEQRMQFSPEQDQALKAVGKWLKEGRSPIFRLFGYAGTGKTTLARYFAEHVDGDVQFAAFTGKAAQVLRSKGANNARTLHSLIYRPRGEEAVEDETTGKTSISPTFSLNRQSPVAKAALIVVDECSMVDEQLGRDLMT
;
A
#
# COMPACT_ATOMS: atom_id res chain seq x y z
N MET A 1 -9.64 -18.64 17.14
CA MET A 1 -9.07 -17.91 15.98
C MET A 1 -9.75 -18.19 14.63
N PHE A 2 -10.38 -19.33 14.43
CA PHE A 2 -11.03 -19.70 13.14
C PHE A 2 -12.36 -18.97 12.84
N SER A 3 -13.00 -18.37 13.82
CA SER A 3 -14.30 -17.71 13.68
C SER A 3 -14.24 -16.32 13.03
N PHE A 4 -13.13 -15.60 13.18
CA PHE A 4 -12.99 -14.19 12.77
C PHE A 4 -12.92 -14.01 11.24
N ALA A 5 -12.11 -14.81 10.56
CA ALA A 5 -11.96 -14.67 9.09
C ALA A 5 -13.25 -15.06 8.33
N LEU A 6 -14.02 -16.01 8.86
CA LEU A 6 -15.31 -16.39 8.28
C LEU A 6 -16.39 -15.32 8.53
N ALA A 7 -16.34 -14.66 9.69
CA ALA A 7 -17.19 -13.53 10.02
C ALA A 7 -16.87 -12.31 9.13
N LEU A 8 -15.58 -12.02 8.88
CA LEU A 8 -15.14 -10.96 7.98
C LEU A 8 -15.66 -11.18 6.55
N VAL A 9 -15.47 -12.37 6.00
CA VAL A 9 -15.97 -12.72 4.65
C VAL A 9 -17.50 -12.67 4.59
N ARG A 10 -18.21 -13.12 5.62
CA ARG A 10 -19.67 -13.00 5.70
C ARG A 10 -20.12 -11.55 5.82
N ARG A 11 -19.42 -10.72 6.60
CA ARG A 11 -19.71 -9.30 6.76
C ARG A 11 -19.50 -8.54 5.45
N ILE A 12 -18.40 -8.80 4.73
CA ILE A 12 -18.13 -8.27 3.40
C ILE A 12 -19.26 -8.63 2.41
N LEU A 13 -19.78 -9.85 2.48
CA LEU A 13 -20.84 -10.32 1.58
C LEU A 13 -22.25 -9.89 2.00
N SER A 14 -22.46 -9.49 3.26
CA SER A 14 -23.79 -9.13 3.79
C SER A 14 -24.07 -7.61 3.81
N GLU A 15 -23.06 -6.77 3.81
CA GLU A 15 -23.21 -5.31 3.74
C GLU A 15 -23.32 -4.85 2.27
N GLN A 16 -24.35 -5.30 1.55
CA GLN A 16 -24.63 -4.96 0.15
C GLN A 16 -25.01 -3.48 -0.01
N ARG A 17 -24.01 -2.59 -0.05
CA ARG A 17 -24.18 -1.25 -0.64
C ARG A 17 -23.46 -1.05 -1.98
N MET A 18 -22.54 -1.93 -2.36
CA MET A 18 -21.90 -1.91 -3.68
C MET A 18 -22.17 -3.23 -4.42
N GLN A 19 -22.70 -3.13 -5.65
CA GLN A 19 -22.76 -4.27 -6.54
C GLN A 19 -21.39 -4.43 -7.21
N PHE A 20 -20.72 -5.52 -6.93
CA PHE A 20 -19.45 -5.88 -7.57
C PHE A 20 -19.71 -6.72 -8.82
N SER A 21 -18.83 -6.61 -9.82
CA SER A 21 -18.83 -7.55 -10.93
C SER A 21 -18.39 -8.94 -10.45
N PRO A 22 -18.69 -10.00 -11.23
CA PRO A 22 -18.22 -11.36 -10.90
C PRO A 22 -16.70 -11.44 -10.71
N GLU A 23 -15.92 -10.69 -11.50
CA GLU A 23 -14.46 -10.62 -11.41
C GLU A 23 -14.01 -9.92 -10.13
N GLN A 24 -14.71 -8.84 -9.75
CA GLN A 24 -14.44 -8.12 -8.50
C GLN A 24 -14.76 -8.99 -7.28
N ASP A 25 -15.86 -9.71 -7.30
CA ASP A 25 -16.21 -10.68 -6.25
C ASP A 25 -15.17 -11.80 -6.13
N GLN A 26 -14.69 -12.30 -7.26
CA GLN A 26 -13.61 -13.29 -7.28
C GLN A 26 -12.33 -12.74 -6.67
N ALA A 27 -11.96 -11.49 -7.00
CA ALA A 27 -10.80 -10.82 -6.43
C ALA A 27 -10.94 -10.64 -4.90
N LEU A 28 -12.10 -10.20 -4.41
CA LEU A 28 -12.37 -10.08 -2.96
C LEU A 28 -12.24 -11.41 -2.24
N LYS A 29 -12.79 -12.50 -2.80
CA LYS A 29 -12.64 -13.85 -2.26
C LYS A 29 -11.19 -14.30 -2.21
N ALA A 30 -10.40 -13.99 -3.27
CA ALA A 30 -8.98 -14.33 -3.34
C ALA A 30 -8.16 -13.57 -2.30
N VAL A 31 -8.40 -12.26 -2.12
CA VAL A 31 -7.75 -11.45 -1.07
C VAL A 31 -8.11 -11.97 0.32
N GLY A 32 -9.38 -12.27 0.58
CA GLY A 32 -9.83 -12.81 1.86
C GLY A 32 -9.21 -14.17 2.18
N LYS A 33 -9.04 -15.03 1.16
CA LYS A 33 -8.34 -16.31 1.30
C LYS A 33 -6.86 -16.11 1.62
N TRP A 34 -6.17 -15.23 0.88
CA TRP A 34 -4.77 -14.90 1.10
C TRP A 34 -4.52 -14.40 2.54
N LEU A 35 -5.34 -13.46 3.01
CA LEU A 35 -5.21 -12.93 4.37
C LEU A 35 -5.41 -14.02 5.44
N LYS A 36 -6.34 -14.94 5.19
CA LYS A 36 -6.61 -16.06 6.10
C LYS A 36 -5.48 -17.08 6.14
N GLU A 37 -4.90 -17.40 4.99
CA GLU A 37 -3.86 -18.43 4.88
C GLU A 37 -2.49 -17.94 5.38
N GLY A 38 -2.19 -16.64 5.24
CA GLY A 38 -0.95 -16.02 5.71
C GLY A 38 0.34 -16.62 5.10
N ARG A 39 0.23 -17.35 3.97
CA ARG A 39 1.35 -18.08 3.37
C ARG A 39 2.32 -17.17 2.61
N SER A 40 1.84 -16.04 2.14
CA SER A 40 2.63 -15.07 1.39
C SER A 40 2.45 -13.69 1.99
N PRO A 41 3.52 -12.91 2.17
CA PRO A 41 3.41 -11.54 2.67
C PRO A 41 2.79 -10.58 1.65
N ILE A 42 2.74 -10.97 0.37
CA ILE A 42 2.29 -10.09 -0.72
C ILE A 42 1.12 -10.73 -1.48
N PHE A 43 0.07 -9.93 -1.68
CA PHE A 43 -1.00 -10.21 -2.64
C PHE A 43 -0.94 -9.19 -3.78
N ARG A 44 -1.05 -9.65 -5.01
CA ARG A 44 -1.00 -8.80 -6.20
C ARG A 44 -2.35 -8.79 -6.89
N LEU A 45 -2.95 -7.59 -7.00
CA LEU A 45 -4.20 -7.37 -7.71
C LEU A 45 -3.91 -6.74 -9.08
N PHE A 46 -4.18 -7.47 -10.14
CA PHE A 46 -4.02 -7.03 -11.52
C PHE A 46 -5.36 -6.66 -12.15
N GLY A 47 -5.34 -5.76 -13.12
CA GLY A 47 -6.50 -5.38 -13.91
C GLY A 47 -6.22 -4.11 -14.72
N TYR A 48 -6.98 -3.91 -15.78
CA TYR A 48 -6.87 -2.73 -16.64
C TYR A 48 -7.21 -1.43 -15.90
N ALA A 49 -6.85 -0.29 -16.47
CA ALA A 49 -7.29 1.00 -15.97
C ALA A 49 -8.82 1.07 -15.94
N GLY A 50 -9.37 1.69 -14.88
CA GLY A 50 -10.83 1.84 -14.75
C GLY A 50 -11.60 0.61 -14.25
N THR A 51 -10.97 -0.54 -14.01
CA THR A 51 -11.66 -1.75 -13.49
C THR A 51 -12.01 -1.70 -12.00
N GLY A 52 -11.75 -0.57 -11.33
CA GLY A 52 -12.11 -0.39 -9.92
C GLY A 52 -11.14 -0.98 -8.90
N LYS A 53 -9.88 -1.30 -9.28
CA LYS A 53 -8.87 -1.87 -8.36
C LYS A 53 -8.72 -1.06 -7.06
N THR A 54 -8.56 0.24 -7.16
CA THR A 54 -8.42 1.13 -6.00
C THR A 54 -9.67 1.13 -5.13
N THR A 55 -10.85 1.13 -5.74
CA THR A 55 -12.14 1.04 -5.04
C THR A 55 -12.26 -0.28 -4.30
N LEU A 56 -11.89 -1.38 -4.96
CA LEU A 56 -11.91 -2.73 -4.38
C LEU A 56 -10.93 -2.87 -3.21
N ALA A 57 -9.71 -2.36 -3.38
CA ALA A 57 -8.69 -2.37 -2.33
C ALA A 57 -9.12 -1.55 -1.11
N ARG A 58 -9.77 -0.40 -1.33
CA ARG A 58 -10.31 0.42 -0.24
C ARG A 58 -11.47 -0.29 0.46
N TYR A 59 -12.42 -0.84 -0.29
CA TYR A 59 -13.54 -1.60 0.27
C TYR A 59 -13.03 -2.75 1.14
N PHE A 60 -12.02 -3.49 0.65
CA PHE A 60 -11.41 -4.56 1.43
C PHE A 60 -10.73 -4.03 2.70
N ALA A 61 -9.99 -2.93 2.59
CA ALA A 61 -9.28 -2.31 3.72
C ALA A 61 -10.22 -1.86 4.84
N GLU A 62 -11.43 -1.39 4.51
CA GLU A 62 -12.47 -1.01 5.48
C GLU A 62 -12.96 -2.21 6.32
N HIS A 63 -12.68 -3.44 5.88
CA HIS A 63 -13.11 -4.67 6.54
C HIS A 63 -11.95 -5.47 7.17
N VAL A 64 -10.75 -4.93 7.16
CA VAL A 64 -9.58 -5.51 7.84
C VAL A 64 -9.54 -5.01 9.27
N ASP A 65 -9.38 -5.93 10.22
CA ASP A 65 -9.18 -5.54 11.62
C ASP A 65 -7.75 -5.03 11.82
N GLY A 66 -7.63 -3.78 12.27
CA GLY A 66 -6.37 -3.12 12.53
C GLY A 66 -6.10 -1.93 11.61
N ASP A 67 -4.91 -1.36 11.75
CA ASP A 67 -4.51 -0.19 10.98
C ASP A 67 -4.14 -0.57 9.54
N VAL A 68 -4.70 0.13 8.57
CA VAL A 68 -4.40 -0.06 7.15
C VAL A 68 -3.74 1.20 6.62
N GLN A 69 -2.56 1.06 6.06
CA GLN A 69 -1.83 2.14 5.43
C GLN A 69 -1.97 2.08 3.90
N PHE A 70 -2.26 3.24 3.30
CA PHE A 70 -2.30 3.39 1.84
C PHE A 70 -1.07 4.12 1.35
N ALA A 71 -0.46 3.60 0.31
CA ALA A 71 0.74 4.14 -0.28
C ALA A 71 0.66 4.21 -1.81
N ALA A 72 1.38 5.17 -2.38
CA ALA A 72 1.63 5.26 -3.81
C ALA A 72 3.07 5.69 -4.06
N PHE A 73 3.58 5.46 -5.27
CA PHE A 73 4.95 5.86 -5.60
C PHE A 73 5.09 7.38 -5.68
N THR A 74 4.12 8.09 -6.27
CA THR A 74 4.17 9.54 -6.46
C THR A 74 3.22 10.30 -5.54
N GLY A 75 3.54 11.58 -5.26
CA GLY A 75 2.66 12.47 -4.50
C GLY A 75 1.30 12.69 -5.16
N LYS A 76 1.27 12.76 -6.50
CA LYS A 76 0.02 12.89 -7.27
C LYS A 76 -0.86 11.64 -7.13
N ALA A 77 -0.29 10.45 -7.23
CA ALA A 77 -1.02 9.21 -7.03
C ALA A 77 -1.55 9.09 -5.59
N ALA A 78 -0.75 9.46 -4.57
CA ALA A 78 -1.21 9.53 -3.19
C ALA A 78 -2.35 10.53 -3.00
N GLN A 79 -2.33 11.67 -3.68
CA GLN A 79 -3.43 12.64 -3.67
C GLN A 79 -4.70 12.06 -4.29
N VAL A 80 -4.59 11.34 -5.39
CA VAL A 80 -5.73 10.64 -6.02
C VAL A 80 -6.32 9.58 -5.08
N LEU A 81 -5.48 8.83 -4.36
CA LEU A 81 -5.95 7.89 -3.34
C LEU A 81 -6.76 8.61 -2.26
N ARG A 82 -6.25 9.75 -1.75
CA ARG A 82 -6.98 10.55 -0.75
C ARG A 82 -8.32 11.07 -1.26
N SER A 83 -8.37 11.57 -2.50
CA SER A 83 -9.64 12.04 -3.09
C SER A 83 -10.66 10.92 -3.27
N LYS A 84 -10.21 9.68 -3.36
CA LYS A 84 -11.05 8.47 -3.40
C LYS A 84 -11.37 7.91 -2.01
N GLY A 85 -11.02 8.62 -0.93
CA GLY A 85 -11.38 8.27 0.45
C GLY A 85 -10.33 7.48 1.23
N ALA A 86 -9.14 7.22 0.69
CA ALA A 86 -8.00 6.71 1.45
C ALA A 86 -7.26 7.88 2.13
N ASN A 87 -7.86 8.48 3.17
CA ASN A 87 -7.42 9.74 3.75
C ASN A 87 -5.98 9.73 4.31
N ASN A 88 -5.49 8.57 4.72
CA ASN A 88 -4.12 8.37 5.23
C ASN A 88 -3.09 8.06 4.13
N ALA A 89 -3.48 8.08 2.85
CA ALA A 89 -2.58 7.75 1.76
C ALA A 89 -1.39 8.71 1.67
N ARG A 90 -0.19 8.14 1.54
CA ARG A 90 1.10 8.84 1.46
C ARG A 90 1.95 8.28 0.33
N THR A 91 3.07 8.94 0.03
CA THR A 91 4.07 8.31 -0.83
C THR A 91 4.81 7.21 -0.06
N LEU A 92 5.24 6.15 -0.76
CA LEU A 92 6.06 5.09 -0.17
C LEU A 92 7.28 5.67 0.54
N HIS A 93 8.00 6.60 -0.09
CA HIS A 93 9.15 7.26 0.51
C HIS A 93 8.81 7.95 1.84
N SER A 94 7.71 8.70 1.91
CA SER A 94 7.33 9.38 3.15
C SER A 94 6.83 8.44 4.25
N LEU A 95 6.42 7.23 3.89
CA LEU A 95 6.02 6.20 4.84
C LEU A 95 7.22 5.51 5.47
N ILE A 96 8.21 5.13 4.66
CA ILE A 96 9.30 4.26 5.10
C ILE A 96 10.61 5.00 5.40
N TYR A 97 10.78 6.22 4.89
CA TYR A 97 12.00 6.99 5.13
C TYR A 97 11.74 8.25 5.96
N ARG A 98 12.78 8.68 6.63
CA ARG A 98 12.89 10.01 7.28
C ARG A 98 14.14 10.73 6.79
N PRO A 99 14.13 12.06 6.68
CA PRO A 99 15.33 12.82 6.42
C PRO A 99 16.37 12.57 7.53
N ARG A 100 17.63 12.35 7.15
CA ARG A 100 18.75 12.18 8.08
C ARG A 100 19.64 13.41 8.12
N GLY A 101 19.74 14.14 7.02
CA GLY A 101 20.62 15.28 6.85
C GLY A 101 20.82 15.58 5.37
N GLU A 102 21.84 16.35 5.10
CA GLU A 102 22.27 16.69 3.75
C GLU A 102 23.74 16.27 3.61
N GLU A 103 24.08 15.70 2.47
CA GLU A 103 25.47 15.37 2.11
C GLU A 103 25.86 16.16 0.86
N ALA A 104 27.09 16.69 0.88
CA ALA A 104 27.68 17.29 -0.29
C ALA A 104 28.15 16.16 -1.23
N VAL A 105 27.57 16.10 -2.41
CA VAL A 105 27.93 15.15 -3.46
C VAL A 105 28.64 15.92 -4.56
N GLU A 106 29.89 15.60 -4.80
CA GLU A 106 30.67 16.13 -5.91
C GLU A 106 30.42 15.29 -7.17
N ASP A 107 29.99 15.95 -8.23
CA ASP A 107 29.84 15.33 -9.53
C ASP A 107 31.22 15.09 -10.15
N GLU A 108 31.65 13.86 -10.24
CA GLU A 108 32.97 13.44 -10.76
C GLU A 108 33.22 13.94 -12.19
N THR A 109 32.16 14.25 -12.96
CA THR A 109 32.27 14.66 -14.36
C THR A 109 32.39 16.18 -14.51
N THR A 110 31.74 16.95 -13.62
CA THR A 110 31.64 18.39 -13.73
C THR A 110 32.37 19.15 -12.62
N GLY A 111 32.84 18.46 -11.56
CA GLY A 111 33.46 19.04 -10.38
C GLY A 111 32.53 19.95 -9.56
N LYS A 112 31.22 19.91 -9.83
CA LYS A 112 30.25 20.72 -9.10
C LYS A 112 29.77 19.99 -7.85
N THR A 113 29.84 20.64 -6.72
CA THR A 113 29.28 20.15 -5.46
C THR A 113 27.78 20.46 -5.44
N SER A 114 26.97 19.44 -5.27
CA SER A 114 25.53 19.54 -5.03
C SER A 114 25.20 19.02 -3.64
N ILE A 115 24.22 19.65 -2.99
CA ILE A 115 23.72 19.18 -1.70
C ILE A 115 22.56 18.23 -1.97
N SER A 116 22.69 16.97 -1.56
CA SER A 116 21.64 15.96 -1.69
C SER A 116 21.12 15.56 -0.32
N PRO A 117 19.79 15.51 -0.14
CA PRO A 117 19.20 15.03 1.10
C PRO A 117 19.48 13.52 1.27
N THR A 118 19.92 13.15 2.47
CA THR A 118 20.08 11.75 2.86
C THR A 118 18.87 11.27 3.63
N PHE A 119 18.52 10.00 3.42
CA PHE A 119 17.37 9.38 4.05
C PHE A 119 17.78 8.13 4.81
N SER A 120 17.07 7.83 5.88
CA SER A 120 17.20 6.59 6.62
C SER A 120 15.84 5.95 6.85
N LEU A 121 15.81 4.63 7.02
CA LEU A 121 14.57 3.92 7.37
C LEU A 121 13.96 4.49 8.64
N ASN A 122 12.67 4.76 8.58
CA ASN A 122 11.90 5.24 9.71
C ASN A 122 11.29 4.07 10.48
N ARG A 123 12.03 3.54 11.45
CA ARG A 123 11.55 2.44 12.31
C ARG A 123 10.32 2.78 13.17
N GLN A 124 9.97 4.05 13.27
CA GLN A 124 8.76 4.52 13.95
C GLN A 124 7.61 4.81 12.97
N SER A 125 7.76 4.37 11.73
CA SER A 125 6.72 4.51 10.72
C SER A 125 5.43 3.80 11.15
N PRO A 126 4.25 4.33 10.80
CA PRO A 126 2.98 3.64 10.97
C PRO A 126 2.96 2.25 10.29
N VAL A 127 3.78 2.05 9.25
CA VAL A 127 3.94 0.77 8.54
C VAL A 127 4.34 -0.36 9.49
N ALA A 128 5.21 -0.11 10.46
CA ALA A 128 5.68 -1.13 11.41
C ALA A 128 4.57 -1.75 12.29
N LYS A 129 3.41 -1.08 12.39
CA LYS A 129 2.26 -1.53 13.18
C LYS A 129 1.02 -1.80 12.32
N ALA A 130 1.12 -1.59 11.01
CA ALA A 130 -0.01 -1.76 10.11
C ALA A 130 -0.39 -3.25 9.97
N ALA A 131 -1.68 -3.53 10.03
CA ALA A 131 -2.22 -4.86 9.73
C ALA A 131 -2.19 -5.15 8.22
N LEU A 132 -2.26 -4.10 7.41
CA LEU A 132 -2.22 -4.19 5.94
C LEU A 132 -1.61 -2.91 5.36
N ILE A 133 -0.81 -3.08 4.32
CA ILE A 133 -0.32 -1.99 3.50
C ILE A 133 -0.84 -2.18 2.08
N VAL A 134 -1.56 -1.18 1.57
CA VAL A 134 -2.07 -1.15 0.20
C VAL A 134 -1.21 -0.22 -0.62
N VAL A 135 -0.53 -0.76 -1.62
CA VAL A 135 0.31 0.00 -2.55
C VAL A 135 -0.38 0.09 -3.90
N ASP A 136 -0.78 1.28 -4.31
CA ASP A 136 -1.36 1.54 -5.64
C ASP A 136 -0.25 1.92 -6.63
N GLU A 137 -0.44 1.53 -7.89
CA GLU A 137 0.53 1.78 -8.97
C GLU A 137 1.95 1.27 -8.67
N CYS A 138 2.05 0.06 -8.12
CA CYS A 138 3.32 -0.50 -7.65
C CYS A 138 4.35 -0.85 -8.76
N SER A 139 4.05 -0.62 -10.03
CA SER A 139 4.96 -0.89 -11.15
C SER A 139 6.25 -0.07 -11.14
N MET A 140 6.27 1.05 -10.41
CA MET A 140 7.43 1.93 -10.26
C MET A 140 8.29 1.60 -9.04
N VAL A 141 7.87 0.65 -8.22
CA VAL A 141 8.62 0.24 -7.02
C VAL A 141 9.81 -0.60 -7.46
N ASP A 142 11.01 -0.08 -7.22
CA ASP A 142 12.25 -0.79 -7.46
C ASP A 142 12.56 -1.84 -6.37
N GLU A 143 13.60 -2.60 -6.58
CA GLU A 143 13.97 -3.69 -5.68
C GLU A 143 14.41 -3.18 -4.30
N GLN A 144 15.11 -2.04 -4.24
CA GLN A 144 15.56 -1.46 -2.97
C GLN A 144 14.38 -0.98 -2.14
N LEU A 145 13.50 -0.19 -2.73
CA LEU A 145 12.30 0.31 -2.08
C LEU A 145 11.38 -0.83 -1.63
N GLY A 146 11.29 -1.88 -2.45
CA GLY A 146 10.54 -3.10 -2.11
C GLY A 146 11.12 -3.83 -0.90
N ARG A 147 12.45 -3.99 -0.84
CA ARG A 147 13.13 -4.58 0.32
C ARG A 147 12.91 -3.75 1.58
N ASP A 148 13.09 -2.44 1.48
CA ASP A 148 12.95 -1.53 2.61
C ASP A 148 11.50 -1.49 3.16
N LEU A 149 10.52 -1.69 2.30
CA LEU A 149 9.11 -1.80 2.70
C LEU A 149 8.83 -3.09 3.50
N MET A 150 9.58 -4.16 3.23
CA MET A 150 9.38 -5.49 3.83
C MET A 150 10.24 -5.72 5.08
N THR A 151 11.12 -4.77 5.45
CA THR A 151 11.99 -4.84 6.63
C THR A 151 11.34 -4.23 7.86
#